data_3279cb7688d468b729d499e810c3d2a4
#
_entry.id   3279cb7688d468b729d499e810c3d2a4
#
_cell.length_a   1.000
_cell.length_b   1.000
_cell.length_c   1.000
_cell.angle_alpha   90.00
_cell.angle_beta   90.00
_cell.angle_gamma   90.00
#
_symmetry.space_group_name_H-M   'P 1'
#
loop_
_entity.id
_entity.type
_entity.pdbx_description
1 polymer ?
#
loop_
_entity_poly.entity_id
_entity_poly.type
_entity_poly.pdbx_seq_one_letter_code
_entity_poly.pdbx_strand_id
1 'polypeptide(L)'
;MEAIIRTERIEKIYYQGRPEEVRALNQIDLEIPKNRLVLIRGPSGSGKTTLLNLISTIDRPTHGRIFLRGEDISRYSDVQLSRIRQKTIGLIFQSYNLLPRLPAWENVAFPLLPLGVMERERRGRSVEMLIQLRLEKRVDHPPEQMSGGEQQRVAIARALINDPEIVIADEPTSNIDAESIQILLDIFMDLKSKGKTIIVSSHDPVFLDCSETIFFLKDGRLVNIEQRESR
;
A
#
# COMPACT_ATOMS: atom_id res chain seq x y z
N MET A 1 -3.85 -5.24 21.75
CA MET A 1 -4.11 -5.77 20.37
C MET A 1 -2.78 -6.18 19.77
N GLU A 2 -2.74 -7.25 18.98
CA GLU A 2 -1.51 -7.69 18.32
C GLU A 2 -1.16 -6.72 17.17
N ALA A 3 0.06 -6.19 17.18
CA ALA A 3 0.57 -5.33 16.10
C ALA A 3 1.09 -6.20 14.95
N ILE A 4 0.64 -5.92 13.72
CA ILE A 4 1.15 -6.59 12.51
C ILE A 4 2.46 -5.96 12.03
N ILE A 5 2.58 -4.64 12.17
CA ILE A 5 3.81 -3.89 11.92
C ILE A 5 4.11 -3.04 13.15
N ARG A 6 5.36 -3.04 13.59
CA ARG A 6 5.86 -2.17 14.65
C ARG A 6 7.18 -1.56 14.23
N THR A 7 7.38 -0.29 14.53
CA THR A 7 8.65 0.39 14.28
C THR A 7 9.26 0.89 15.60
N GLU A 8 10.58 0.85 15.68
CA GLU A 8 11.35 1.35 16.81
C GLU A 8 12.35 2.37 16.34
N ARG A 9 12.13 3.63 16.67
CA ARG A 9 12.96 4.81 16.38
C ARG A 9 13.48 4.82 14.95
N ILE A 10 12.60 4.53 13.96
CA ILE A 10 13.02 4.53 12.57
C ILE A 10 13.32 5.95 12.10
N GLU A 11 14.44 6.08 11.41
CA GLU A 11 14.86 7.31 10.73
C GLU A 11 15.12 7.02 9.26
N LYS A 12 14.83 8.01 8.42
CA LYS A 12 15.25 8.00 7.02
C LYS A 12 15.91 9.31 6.65
N ILE A 13 17.16 9.21 6.26
CA ILE A 13 18.00 10.33 5.84
C ILE A 13 18.43 10.04 4.41
N TYR A 14 17.99 10.89 3.47
CA TYR A 14 18.45 10.87 2.09
C TYR A 14 19.69 11.74 1.94
N TYR A 15 20.62 11.36 1.08
CA TYR A 15 21.86 12.08 0.80
C TYR A 15 22.70 12.36 2.07
N GLN A 16 22.71 11.43 3.01
CA GLN A 16 23.41 11.57 4.30
C GLN A 16 24.88 11.99 4.10
N GLY A 17 25.29 13.01 4.84
CA GLY A 17 26.64 13.58 4.77
C GLY A 17 26.91 14.46 3.53
N ARG A 18 25.86 14.84 2.78
CA ARG A 18 25.96 15.76 1.65
C ARG A 18 25.26 17.08 1.95
N PRO A 19 25.57 18.18 1.21
CA PRO A 19 24.87 19.46 1.39
C PRO A 19 23.35 19.39 1.23
N GLU A 20 22.86 18.43 0.44
CA GLU A 20 21.44 18.22 0.15
C GLU A 20 20.78 17.22 1.12
N GLU A 21 21.38 16.96 2.28
CA GLU A 21 20.84 16.00 3.26
C GLU A 21 19.39 16.36 3.63
N VAL A 22 18.49 15.37 3.51
CA VAL A 22 17.09 15.49 3.89
C VAL A 22 16.73 14.41 4.89
N ARG A 23 16.38 14.79 6.10
CA ARG A 23 15.83 13.89 7.11
C ARG A 23 14.31 13.78 6.91
N ALA A 24 13.92 12.79 6.15
CA ALA A 24 12.50 12.56 5.79
C ALA A 24 11.69 11.96 6.94
N LEU A 25 12.32 11.13 7.81
CA LEU A 25 11.72 10.59 9.03
C LEU A 25 12.70 10.71 10.19
N ASN A 26 12.17 11.01 11.38
CA ASN A 26 12.95 11.29 12.57
C ASN A 26 12.36 10.58 13.79
N GLN A 27 12.93 9.45 14.17
CA GLN A 27 12.59 8.64 15.34
C GLN A 27 11.10 8.30 15.43
N ILE A 28 10.56 7.65 14.39
CA ILE A 28 9.17 7.20 14.37
C ILE A 28 9.03 5.87 15.11
N ASP A 29 8.23 5.90 16.17
CA ASP A 29 7.72 4.75 16.90
C ASP A 29 6.23 4.62 16.60
N LEU A 30 5.78 3.50 16.01
CA LEU A 30 4.37 3.23 15.77
C LEU A 30 4.08 1.74 15.83
N GLU A 31 2.82 1.43 16.14
CA GLU A 31 2.28 0.08 16.09
C GLU A 31 1.02 0.07 15.24
N ILE A 32 1.02 -0.72 14.17
CA ILE A 32 -0.14 -0.92 13.29
C ILE A 32 -0.84 -2.18 13.74
N PRO A 33 -2.08 -2.09 14.26
CA PRO A 33 -2.83 -3.25 14.70
C PRO A 33 -3.30 -4.10 13.52
N LYS A 34 -3.42 -5.41 13.74
CA LYS A 34 -3.99 -6.37 12.78
C LYS A 34 -5.45 -6.09 12.48
N ASN A 35 -5.90 -6.42 11.27
CA ASN A 35 -7.30 -6.43 10.86
C ASN A 35 -8.00 -5.07 11.04
N ARG A 36 -7.28 -3.98 10.75
CA ARG A 36 -7.76 -2.60 10.88
C ARG A 36 -7.53 -1.83 9.59
N LEU A 37 -8.37 -0.81 9.39
CA LEU A 37 -8.09 0.26 8.45
C LEU A 37 -7.38 1.39 9.21
N VAL A 38 -6.15 1.65 8.82
CA VAL A 38 -5.25 2.63 9.43
C VAL A 38 -4.99 3.76 8.45
N LEU A 39 -5.18 4.99 8.90
CA LEU A 39 -4.94 6.19 8.12
C LEU A 39 -3.66 6.89 8.59
N ILE A 40 -2.80 7.25 7.66
CA ILE A 40 -1.64 8.11 7.89
C ILE A 40 -1.94 9.49 7.28
N ARG A 41 -2.04 10.51 8.12
CA ARG A 41 -2.31 11.90 7.72
C ARG A 41 -1.12 12.81 7.95
N GLY A 42 -1.10 13.91 7.23
CA GLY A 42 -0.12 14.99 7.40
C GLY A 42 -0.02 15.83 6.13
N PRO A 43 0.56 17.03 6.20
CA PRO A 43 0.75 17.89 5.05
C PRO A 43 1.67 17.24 3.99
N SER A 44 1.71 17.81 2.79
CA SER A 44 2.69 17.41 1.79
C SER A 44 4.11 17.55 2.34
N GLY A 45 4.99 16.60 2.04
CA GLY A 45 6.36 16.59 2.56
C GLY A 45 6.51 16.13 4.01
N SER A 46 5.45 15.73 4.72
CA SER A 46 5.54 15.27 6.12
C SER A 46 6.21 13.91 6.31
N GLY A 47 6.52 13.17 5.23
CA GLY A 47 7.18 11.86 5.29
C GLY A 47 6.24 10.66 5.11
N LYS A 48 4.94 10.84 4.78
CA LYS A 48 3.96 9.74 4.62
C LYS A 48 4.44 8.68 3.63
N THR A 49 4.74 9.06 2.38
CA THR A 49 5.24 8.15 1.35
C THR A 49 6.54 7.47 1.77
N THR A 50 7.44 8.19 2.44
CA THR A 50 8.68 7.60 2.98
C THR A 50 8.37 6.56 4.03
N LEU A 51 7.45 6.83 4.97
CA LEU A 51 7.03 5.86 5.97
C LEU A 51 6.41 4.62 5.32
N LEU A 52 5.50 4.81 4.34
CA LEU A 52 4.91 3.68 3.60
C LEU A 52 5.98 2.86 2.87
N ASN A 53 6.97 3.49 2.24
CA ASN A 53 8.06 2.80 1.56
C ASN A 53 8.90 1.95 2.52
N LEU A 54 9.13 2.42 3.75
CA LEU A 54 9.87 1.66 4.76
C LEU A 54 9.07 0.45 5.26
N ILE A 55 7.81 0.66 5.68
CA ILE A 55 6.98 -0.41 6.22
C ILE A 55 6.54 -1.41 5.15
N SER A 56 6.51 -1.01 3.88
CA SER A 56 6.29 -1.90 2.74
C SER A 56 7.55 -2.60 2.25
N THR A 57 8.69 -2.35 2.87
CA THR A 57 9.99 -2.93 2.51
C THR A 57 10.51 -2.56 1.11
N ILE A 58 9.99 -1.50 0.49
CA ILE A 58 10.52 -0.92 -0.77
C ILE A 58 11.87 -0.25 -0.51
N ASP A 59 11.96 0.43 0.63
CA ASP A 59 13.17 1.12 1.08
C ASP A 59 13.58 0.63 2.48
N ARG A 60 14.78 1.01 2.93
CA ARG A 60 15.32 0.64 4.23
C ARG A 60 15.46 1.87 5.13
N PRO A 61 15.21 1.74 6.43
CA PRO A 61 15.52 2.81 7.36
C PRO A 61 17.03 3.05 7.42
N THR A 62 17.44 4.31 7.63
CA THR A 62 18.85 4.65 7.90
C THR A 62 19.23 4.21 9.31
N HIS A 63 18.31 4.37 10.28
CA HIS A 63 18.44 3.92 11.66
C HIS A 63 17.10 3.38 12.17
N GLY A 64 17.16 2.64 13.28
CA GLY A 64 15.99 2.03 13.91
C GLY A 64 15.66 0.64 13.38
N ARG A 65 14.51 0.11 13.78
CA ARG A 65 14.08 -1.26 13.44
C ARG A 65 12.62 -1.32 13.01
N ILE A 66 12.33 -2.26 12.12
CA ILE A 66 10.96 -2.57 11.66
C ILE A 66 10.68 -4.02 11.96
N PHE A 67 9.54 -4.27 12.59
CA PHE A 67 9.06 -5.61 12.91
C PHE A 67 7.80 -5.90 12.10
N LEU A 68 7.76 -7.07 11.51
CA LEU A 68 6.58 -7.61 10.84
C LEU A 68 6.17 -8.90 11.57
N ARG A 69 4.94 -8.94 12.09
CA ARG A 69 4.45 -10.07 12.91
C ARG A 69 5.40 -10.42 14.07
N GLY A 70 5.98 -9.41 14.70
CA GLY A 70 6.94 -9.57 15.80
C GLY A 70 8.38 -9.90 15.39
N GLU A 71 8.64 -10.21 14.13
CA GLU A 71 9.97 -10.54 13.59
C GLU A 71 10.70 -9.29 13.11
N ASP A 72 11.95 -9.07 13.56
CA ASP A 72 12.78 -7.94 13.10
C ASP A 72 13.27 -8.18 11.66
N ILE A 73 12.71 -7.43 10.72
CA ILE A 73 13.02 -7.52 9.30
C ILE A 73 14.08 -6.49 8.83
N SER A 74 14.60 -5.66 9.74
CA SER A 74 15.49 -4.54 9.39
C SER A 74 16.81 -5.00 8.75
N ARG A 75 17.25 -6.22 9.08
CA ARG A 75 18.50 -6.82 8.58
C ARG A 75 18.29 -7.87 7.48
N TYR A 76 17.06 -8.03 7.00
CA TYR A 76 16.76 -8.98 5.94
C TYR A 76 17.46 -8.60 4.63
N SER A 77 17.91 -9.61 3.89
CA SER A 77 18.42 -9.43 2.52
C SER A 77 17.33 -8.97 1.57
N ASP A 78 17.69 -8.40 0.42
CA ASP A 78 16.72 -7.97 -0.59
C ASP A 78 15.85 -9.13 -1.10
N VAL A 79 16.40 -10.35 -1.15
CA VAL A 79 15.65 -11.57 -1.50
C VAL A 79 14.58 -11.87 -0.45
N GLN A 80 14.89 -11.74 0.83
CA GLN A 80 13.91 -11.96 1.91
C GLN A 80 12.83 -10.87 1.90
N LEU A 81 13.22 -9.61 1.77
CA LEU A 81 12.27 -8.49 1.66
C LEU A 81 11.38 -8.61 0.41
N SER A 82 11.93 -9.06 -0.72
CA SER A 82 11.15 -9.33 -1.93
C SER A 82 10.09 -10.41 -1.72
N ARG A 83 10.41 -11.47 -0.96
CA ARG A 83 9.44 -12.52 -0.60
C ARG A 83 8.32 -11.99 0.30
N ILE A 84 8.63 -11.07 1.22
CA ILE A 84 7.60 -10.39 2.04
C ILE A 84 6.66 -9.59 1.15
N ARG A 85 7.18 -8.73 0.26
CA ARG A 85 6.37 -7.98 -0.69
C ARG A 85 5.50 -8.88 -1.56
N GLN A 86 6.05 -10.01 -1.99
CA GLN A 86 5.34 -10.92 -2.86
C GLN A 86 4.17 -11.64 -2.17
N LYS A 87 4.34 -12.04 -0.88
CA LYS A 87 3.40 -12.92 -0.19
C LYS A 87 2.52 -12.24 0.85
N THR A 88 2.97 -11.10 1.36
CA THR A 88 2.36 -10.51 2.56
C THR A 88 1.82 -9.12 2.32
N ILE A 89 2.40 -8.36 1.37
CA ILE A 89 2.09 -6.94 1.19
C ILE A 89 1.62 -6.69 -0.24
N GLY A 90 0.41 -6.15 -0.40
CA GLY A 90 -0.09 -5.58 -1.65
C GLY A 90 0.12 -4.07 -1.67
N LEU A 91 0.62 -3.52 -2.77
CA LEU A 91 0.98 -2.12 -2.90
C LEU A 91 0.14 -1.40 -3.95
N ILE A 92 -0.46 -0.29 -3.56
CA ILE A 92 -1.24 0.61 -4.41
C ILE A 92 -0.53 1.97 -4.37
N PHE A 93 0.00 2.40 -5.51
CA PHE A 93 0.77 3.63 -5.65
C PHE A 93 -0.11 4.79 -6.14
N GLN A 94 0.22 6.00 -5.76
CA GLN A 94 -0.45 7.22 -6.20
C GLN A 94 -0.51 7.36 -7.73
N SER A 95 0.58 7.03 -8.44
CA SER A 95 0.68 7.12 -9.89
C SER A 95 0.28 5.82 -10.61
N TYR A 96 -0.48 4.94 -9.95
CA TYR A 96 -0.88 3.60 -10.41
C TYR A 96 0.30 2.68 -10.74
N ASN A 97 1.38 3.17 -11.32
CA ASN A 97 2.57 2.43 -11.76
C ASN A 97 2.21 1.20 -12.60
N LEU A 98 1.25 1.35 -13.50
CA LEU A 98 0.91 0.32 -14.47
C LEU A 98 1.97 0.28 -15.55
N LEU A 99 2.21 -0.92 -16.06
CA LEU A 99 3.09 -1.14 -17.20
C LEU A 99 2.38 -0.68 -18.47
N PRO A 100 2.91 0.36 -19.16
CA PRO A 100 2.27 0.87 -20.36
C PRO A 100 2.29 -0.19 -21.46
N ARG A 101 1.35 -0.10 -22.39
CA ARG A 101 1.19 -1.01 -23.54
C ARG A 101 0.88 -2.48 -23.19
N LEU A 102 0.98 -2.90 -21.93
CA LEU A 102 0.51 -4.21 -21.52
C LEU A 102 -0.98 -4.15 -21.16
N PRO A 103 -1.79 -5.14 -21.58
CA PRO A 103 -3.20 -5.19 -21.24
C PRO A 103 -3.39 -5.30 -19.71
N ALA A 104 -4.61 -4.99 -19.24
CA ALA A 104 -4.93 -5.01 -17.83
C ALA A 104 -4.63 -6.35 -17.17
N TRP A 105 -4.97 -7.46 -17.83
CA TRP A 105 -4.73 -8.78 -17.27
C TRP A 105 -3.23 -9.08 -17.06
N GLU A 106 -2.34 -8.60 -17.94
CA GLU A 106 -0.89 -8.76 -17.77
C GLU A 106 -0.35 -7.88 -16.65
N ASN A 107 -0.86 -6.64 -16.52
CA ASN A 107 -0.53 -5.79 -15.38
C ASN A 107 -0.90 -6.47 -14.05
N VAL A 108 -2.07 -7.08 -13.97
CA VAL A 108 -2.53 -7.81 -12.78
C VAL A 108 -1.71 -9.09 -12.57
N ALA A 109 -1.35 -9.79 -13.63
CA ALA A 109 -0.57 -11.02 -13.60
C ALA A 109 0.89 -10.83 -13.21
N PHE A 110 1.43 -9.61 -13.32
CA PHE A 110 2.85 -9.32 -13.16
C PHE A 110 3.47 -9.88 -11.85
N PRO A 111 2.83 -9.75 -10.68
CA PRO A 111 3.37 -10.31 -9.43
C PRO A 111 3.40 -11.85 -9.39
N LEU A 112 2.73 -12.54 -10.30
CA LEU A 112 2.74 -14.00 -10.40
C LEU A 112 3.94 -14.54 -11.21
N LEU A 113 4.59 -13.69 -12.01
CA LEU A 113 5.72 -14.10 -12.86
C LEU A 113 6.88 -14.70 -12.05
N PRO A 114 7.37 -14.07 -10.96
CA PRO A 114 8.47 -14.64 -10.18
C PRO A 114 8.11 -15.93 -9.43
N LEU A 115 6.80 -16.26 -9.34
CA LEU A 115 6.30 -17.49 -8.73
C LEU A 115 6.33 -18.69 -9.70
N GLY A 116 6.66 -18.46 -10.97
CA GLY A 116 6.69 -19.51 -11.99
C GLY A 116 5.28 -20.02 -12.40
N VAL A 117 4.22 -19.25 -12.11
CA VAL A 117 2.84 -19.61 -12.49
C VAL A 117 2.72 -19.58 -14.01
N MET A 118 2.15 -20.63 -14.60
CA MET A 118 1.96 -20.73 -16.06
C MET A 118 1.04 -19.62 -16.59
N GLU A 119 1.27 -19.17 -17.82
CA GLU A 119 0.51 -18.07 -18.44
C GLU A 119 -1.00 -18.28 -18.42
N ARG A 120 -1.47 -19.47 -18.78
CA ARG A 120 -2.89 -19.80 -18.74
C ARG A 120 -3.53 -19.59 -17.36
N GLU A 121 -2.83 -19.99 -16.30
CA GLU A 121 -3.29 -19.80 -14.92
C GLU A 121 -3.22 -18.34 -14.51
N ARG A 122 -2.12 -17.65 -14.84
CA ARG A 122 -1.98 -16.20 -14.58
C ARG A 122 -3.13 -15.42 -15.21
N ARG A 123 -3.44 -15.70 -16.48
CA ARG A 123 -4.55 -15.05 -17.19
C ARG A 123 -5.89 -15.35 -16.50
N GLY A 124 -6.16 -16.62 -16.17
CA GLY A 124 -7.41 -16.99 -15.48
C GLY A 124 -7.59 -16.24 -14.18
N ARG A 125 -6.60 -16.27 -13.28
CA ARG A 125 -6.63 -15.55 -11.99
C ARG A 125 -6.77 -14.03 -12.17
N SER A 126 -6.07 -13.45 -13.15
CA SER A 126 -6.14 -12.01 -13.41
C SER A 126 -7.50 -11.59 -13.96
N VAL A 127 -8.09 -12.38 -14.85
CA VAL A 127 -9.44 -12.11 -15.39
C VAL A 127 -10.48 -12.18 -14.28
N GLU A 128 -10.44 -13.20 -13.42
CA GLU A 128 -11.33 -13.30 -12.26
C GLU A 128 -11.23 -12.09 -11.34
N MET A 129 -10.01 -11.64 -11.03
CA MET A 129 -9.78 -10.46 -10.22
C MET A 129 -10.31 -9.18 -10.88
N LEU A 130 -10.12 -9.02 -12.18
CA LEU A 130 -10.64 -7.88 -12.94
C LEU A 130 -12.17 -7.86 -12.96
N ILE A 131 -12.82 -9.01 -13.10
CA ILE A 131 -14.29 -9.13 -13.03
C ILE A 131 -14.80 -8.71 -11.65
N GLN A 132 -14.16 -9.16 -10.56
CA GLN A 132 -14.52 -8.75 -9.19
C GLN A 132 -14.44 -7.22 -8.99
N LEU A 133 -13.56 -6.56 -9.73
CA LEU A 133 -13.37 -5.11 -9.70
C LEU A 133 -14.12 -4.35 -10.81
N ARG A 134 -15.12 -5.00 -11.44
CA ARG A 134 -15.99 -4.42 -12.50
C ARG A 134 -15.20 -3.93 -13.73
N LEU A 135 -14.21 -4.71 -14.15
CA LEU A 135 -13.34 -4.42 -15.30
C LEU A 135 -13.42 -5.50 -16.40
N GLU A 136 -14.50 -6.27 -16.44
CA GLU A 136 -14.70 -7.36 -17.41
C GLU A 136 -14.57 -6.90 -18.86
N LYS A 137 -14.92 -5.66 -19.18
CA LYS A 137 -14.83 -5.06 -20.50
C LYS A 137 -13.45 -4.45 -20.81
N ARG A 138 -12.54 -4.45 -19.85
CA ARG A 138 -11.21 -3.83 -19.91
C ARG A 138 -10.06 -4.82 -19.85
N VAL A 139 -10.34 -6.12 -19.81
CA VAL A 139 -9.34 -7.18 -19.61
C VAL A 139 -8.16 -7.06 -20.58
N ASP A 140 -8.44 -6.85 -21.85
CA ASP A 140 -7.43 -6.80 -22.92
C ASP A 140 -7.06 -5.36 -23.34
N HIS A 141 -7.50 -4.33 -22.59
CA HIS A 141 -7.15 -2.94 -22.88
C HIS A 141 -5.87 -2.53 -22.12
N PRO A 142 -4.97 -1.77 -22.75
CA PRO A 142 -3.81 -1.18 -22.08
C PRO A 142 -4.22 0.06 -21.27
N PRO A 143 -3.42 0.49 -20.27
CA PRO A 143 -3.73 1.63 -19.40
C PRO A 143 -4.10 2.92 -20.14
N GLU A 144 -3.47 3.20 -21.27
CA GLU A 144 -3.70 4.41 -22.07
C GLU A 144 -5.13 4.51 -22.63
N GLN A 145 -5.86 3.41 -22.66
CA GLN A 145 -7.25 3.33 -23.12
C GLN A 145 -8.24 3.28 -21.96
N MET A 146 -7.81 3.59 -20.72
CA MET A 146 -8.59 3.51 -19.52
C MET A 146 -8.72 4.87 -18.81
N SER A 147 -9.86 5.10 -18.18
CA SER A 147 -10.04 6.22 -17.25
C SER A 147 -9.14 6.07 -16.02
N GLY A 148 -8.90 7.17 -15.27
CA GLY A 148 -8.12 7.13 -14.03
C GLY A 148 -8.67 6.13 -13.02
N GLY A 149 -10.00 6.09 -12.84
CA GLY A 149 -10.64 5.13 -11.94
C GLY A 149 -10.52 3.67 -12.41
N GLU A 150 -10.54 3.41 -13.73
CA GLU A 150 -10.28 2.07 -14.27
C GLU A 150 -8.81 1.66 -14.05
N GLN A 151 -7.86 2.56 -14.28
CA GLN A 151 -6.44 2.32 -14.01
C GLN A 151 -6.18 2.04 -12.52
N GLN A 152 -6.82 2.80 -11.63
CA GLN A 152 -6.75 2.57 -10.19
C GLN A 152 -7.24 1.17 -9.82
N ARG A 153 -8.38 0.73 -10.35
CA ARG A 153 -8.90 -0.62 -10.11
C ARG A 153 -7.96 -1.72 -10.66
N VAL A 154 -7.29 -1.50 -11.78
CA VAL A 154 -6.24 -2.42 -12.27
C VAL A 154 -5.06 -2.47 -11.30
N ALA A 155 -4.62 -1.33 -10.75
CA ALA A 155 -3.55 -1.28 -9.75
C ALA A 155 -3.95 -2.01 -8.45
N ILE A 156 -5.22 -1.89 -8.02
CA ILE A 156 -5.77 -2.64 -6.90
C ILE A 156 -5.77 -4.15 -7.20
N ALA A 157 -6.29 -4.55 -8.38
CA ALA A 157 -6.27 -5.95 -8.81
C ALA A 157 -4.87 -6.55 -8.74
N ARG A 158 -3.87 -5.83 -9.24
CA ARG A 158 -2.46 -6.22 -9.17
C ARG A 158 -1.96 -6.37 -7.75
N ALA A 159 -2.33 -5.45 -6.86
CA ALA A 159 -1.93 -5.51 -5.46
C ALA A 159 -2.54 -6.73 -4.73
N LEU A 160 -3.73 -7.17 -5.13
CA LEU A 160 -4.48 -8.23 -4.46
C LEU A 160 -4.26 -9.64 -5.05
N ILE A 161 -3.64 -9.77 -6.21
CA ILE A 161 -3.55 -11.05 -6.97
C ILE A 161 -2.88 -12.19 -6.19
N ASN A 162 -2.01 -11.87 -5.23
CA ASN A 162 -1.34 -12.82 -4.34
C ASN A 162 -2.03 -12.99 -2.97
N ASP A 163 -3.25 -12.48 -2.81
CA ASP A 163 -4.03 -12.51 -1.55
C ASP A 163 -3.23 -12.01 -0.32
N PRO A 164 -2.67 -10.78 -0.35
CA PRO A 164 -1.82 -10.28 0.72
C PRO A 164 -2.60 -10.13 2.04
N GLU A 165 -1.89 -10.21 3.18
CA GLU A 165 -2.45 -9.92 4.51
C GLU A 165 -2.53 -8.42 4.78
N ILE A 166 -1.62 -7.65 4.17
CA ILE A 166 -1.51 -6.20 4.34
C ILE A 166 -1.66 -5.53 2.99
N VAL A 167 -2.53 -4.53 2.90
CA VAL A 167 -2.64 -3.65 1.74
C VAL A 167 -2.19 -2.26 2.13
N ILE A 168 -1.22 -1.72 1.41
CA ILE A 168 -0.68 -0.38 1.64
C ILE A 168 -1.01 0.48 0.42
N ALA A 169 -1.69 1.60 0.64
CA ALA A 169 -2.13 2.51 -0.41
C ALA A 169 -1.62 3.94 -0.15
N ASP A 170 -0.87 4.48 -1.08
CA ASP A 170 -0.39 5.87 -1.02
C ASP A 170 -1.26 6.77 -1.89
N GLU A 171 -2.00 7.71 -1.25
CA GLU A 171 -2.92 8.67 -1.86
C GLU A 171 -3.86 8.05 -2.92
N PRO A 172 -4.60 6.97 -2.59
CA PRO A 172 -5.31 6.16 -3.58
C PRO A 172 -6.53 6.83 -4.20
N THR A 173 -7.00 7.95 -3.66
CA THR A 173 -8.12 8.76 -4.19
C THR A 173 -7.66 9.92 -5.07
N SER A 174 -6.36 10.16 -5.18
CA SER A 174 -5.85 11.20 -6.05
C SER A 174 -6.14 10.87 -7.52
N ASN A 175 -6.64 11.85 -8.27
CA ASN A 175 -6.91 11.75 -9.72
C ASN A 175 -8.04 10.79 -10.15
N ILE A 176 -8.98 10.44 -9.26
CA ILE A 176 -10.17 9.67 -9.59
C ILE A 176 -11.45 10.43 -9.19
N ASP A 177 -12.56 10.12 -9.86
CA ASP A 177 -13.86 10.72 -9.61
C ASP A 177 -14.56 10.15 -8.35
N ALA A 178 -15.62 10.82 -7.91
CA ALA A 178 -16.36 10.45 -6.69
C ALA A 178 -16.95 9.02 -6.74
N GLU A 179 -17.38 8.56 -7.92
CA GLU A 179 -17.91 7.20 -8.08
C GLU A 179 -16.78 6.16 -7.87
N SER A 180 -15.61 6.41 -8.45
CA SER A 180 -14.42 5.56 -8.27
C SER A 180 -13.92 5.55 -6.83
N ILE A 181 -14.03 6.68 -6.10
CA ILE A 181 -13.73 6.74 -4.67
C ILE A 181 -14.66 5.82 -3.87
N GLN A 182 -15.96 5.84 -4.15
CA GLN A 182 -16.90 4.97 -3.44
C GLN A 182 -16.61 3.49 -3.70
N ILE A 183 -16.32 3.12 -4.94
CA ILE A 183 -15.94 1.75 -5.29
C ILE A 183 -14.66 1.33 -4.54
N LEU A 184 -13.67 2.21 -4.43
CA LEU A 184 -12.43 1.96 -3.69
C LEU A 184 -12.70 1.70 -2.19
N LEU A 185 -13.57 2.52 -1.58
CA LEU A 185 -13.96 2.34 -0.19
C LEU A 185 -14.66 1.00 0.04
N ASP A 186 -15.62 0.66 -0.84
CA ASP A 186 -16.33 -0.62 -0.76
C ASP A 186 -15.34 -1.81 -0.82
N ILE A 187 -14.33 -1.74 -1.71
CA ILE A 187 -13.26 -2.73 -1.79
C ILE A 187 -12.47 -2.79 -0.48
N PHE A 188 -12.07 -1.66 0.09
CA PHE A 188 -11.29 -1.63 1.33
C PHE A 188 -12.11 -2.17 2.52
N MET A 189 -13.39 -1.86 2.59
CA MET A 189 -14.27 -2.38 3.63
C MET A 189 -14.49 -3.89 3.48
N ASP A 190 -14.65 -4.40 2.27
CA ASP A 190 -14.71 -5.84 2.00
C ASP A 190 -13.41 -6.56 2.40
N LEU A 191 -12.25 -6.01 2.04
CA LEU A 191 -10.95 -6.55 2.45
C LEU A 191 -10.79 -6.57 3.98
N LYS A 192 -11.19 -5.49 4.65
CA LYS A 192 -11.18 -5.41 6.11
C LYS A 192 -12.09 -6.49 6.72
N SER A 193 -13.30 -6.68 6.20
CA SER A 193 -14.23 -7.72 6.67
C SER A 193 -13.66 -9.13 6.55
N LYS A 194 -12.76 -9.34 5.57
CA LYS A 194 -12.00 -10.58 5.35
C LYS A 194 -10.75 -10.68 6.23
N GLY A 195 -10.57 -9.78 7.20
CA GLY A 195 -9.46 -9.80 8.14
C GLY A 195 -8.13 -9.27 7.58
N LYS A 196 -8.15 -8.52 6.48
CA LYS A 196 -6.94 -7.85 5.96
C LYS A 196 -6.64 -6.58 6.75
N THR A 197 -5.38 -6.21 6.85
CA THR A 197 -4.95 -4.91 7.39
C THR A 197 -4.75 -3.94 6.24
N ILE A 198 -5.37 -2.76 6.33
CA ILE A 198 -5.30 -1.75 5.28
C ILE A 198 -4.64 -0.51 5.84
N ILE A 199 -3.60 -0.04 5.20
CA ILE A 199 -2.84 1.15 5.59
C ILE A 199 -2.93 2.15 4.44
N VAL A 200 -3.56 3.28 4.68
CA VAL A 200 -3.76 4.32 3.67
C VAL A 200 -3.02 5.58 4.09
N SER A 201 -2.26 6.17 3.20
CA SER A 201 -1.91 7.59 3.33
C SER A 201 -2.90 8.41 2.52
N SER A 202 -3.54 9.39 3.13
CA SER A 202 -4.43 10.29 2.41
C SER A 202 -4.70 11.58 3.19
N HIS A 203 -5.00 12.63 2.45
CA HIS A 203 -5.57 13.86 2.99
C HIS A 203 -7.09 13.92 2.78
N ASP A 204 -7.68 12.98 2.04
CA ASP A 204 -9.10 12.91 1.74
C ASP A 204 -9.91 12.64 3.02
N PRO A 205 -10.92 13.48 3.34
CA PRO A 205 -11.76 13.28 4.52
C PRO A 205 -12.50 11.95 4.55
N VAL A 206 -12.77 11.33 3.40
CA VAL A 206 -13.51 10.08 3.28
C VAL A 206 -12.90 8.94 4.12
N PHE A 207 -11.59 8.93 4.30
CA PHE A 207 -10.91 7.93 5.11
C PHE A 207 -11.01 8.17 6.61
N LEU A 208 -11.40 9.38 7.05
CA LEU A 208 -11.55 9.69 8.49
C LEU A 208 -12.64 8.86 9.14
N ASP A 209 -13.77 8.67 8.43
CA ASP A 209 -14.94 8.02 8.99
C ASP A 209 -14.82 6.49 9.03
N CYS A 210 -13.98 5.91 8.18
CA CYS A 210 -13.78 4.46 8.09
C CYS A 210 -12.51 3.95 8.78
N SER A 211 -11.62 4.86 9.24
CA SER A 211 -10.36 4.48 9.89
C SER A 211 -10.52 4.33 11.40
N GLU A 212 -9.96 3.25 11.94
CA GLU A 212 -9.97 2.94 13.37
C GLU A 212 -8.72 3.44 14.10
N THR A 213 -7.65 3.70 13.35
CA THR A 213 -6.43 4.31 13.88
C THR A 213 -5.93 5.35 12.91
N ILE A 214 -5.62 6.55 13.40
CA ILE A 214 -5.10 7.64 12.57
C ILE A 214 -3.77 8.10 13.16
N PHE A 215 -2.73 8.02 12.36
CA PHE A 215 -1.40 8.55 12.67
C PHE A 215 -1.22 9.91 11.99
N PHE A 216 -0.85 10.92 12.76
CA PHE A 216 -0.57 12.26 12.24
C PHE A 216 0.93 12.49 12.15
N LEU A 217 1.42 12.65 10.91
CA LEU A 217 2.81 12.99 10.64
C LEU A 217 2.97 14.48 10.34
N LYS A 218 4.01 15.07 10.92
CA LYS A 218 4.46 16.43 10.62
C LYS A 218 5.97 16.50 10.71
N ASP A 219 6.61 17.07 9.69
CA ASP A 219 8.07 17.28 9.63
C ASP A 219 8.88 16.01 9.96
N GLY A 220 8.46 14.89 9.39
CA GLY A 220 9.09 13.58 9.60
C GLY A 220 8.88 12.97 10.99
N ARG A 221 7.97 13.50 11.81
CA ARG A 221 7.68 13.01 13.17
C ARG A 221 6.22 12.59 13.33
N LEU A 222 5.98 11.62 14.17
CA LEU A 222 4.64 11.26 14.63
C LEU A 222 4.24 12.25 15.73
N VAL A 223 3.20 13.07 15.48
CA VAL A 223 2.79 14.14 16.40
C VAL A 223 1.51 13.82 17.17
N ASN A 224 0.67 12.93 16.65
CA ASN A 224 -0.55 12.48 17.30
C ASN A 224 -0.97 11.10 16.82
N ILE A 225 -1.71 10.38 17.67
CA ILE A 225 -2.37 9.10 17.37
C ILE A 225 -3.79 9.18 17.85
N GLU A 226 -4.75 8.97 16.97
CA GLU A 226 -6.17 8.82 17.33
C GLU A 226 -6.58 7.36 17.16
N GLN A 227 -7.21 6.80 18.19
CA GLN A 227 -7.88 5.50 18.11
C GLN A 227 -9.38 5.71 18.18
N ARG A 228 -10.11 5.04 17.31
CA ARG A 228 -11.56 5.13 17.20
C ARG A 228 -12.17 3.74 17.32
N GLU A 229 -13.34 3.67 17.91
CA GLU A 229 -14.12 2.43 17.92
C GLU A 229 -14.63 2.14 16.50
N SER A 230 -14.59 0.86 16.08
CA SER A 230 -15.19 0.42 14.82
C SER A 230 -16.69 0.73 14.84
N ARG A 231 -17.14 1.52 13.90
CA ARG A 231 -18.58 1.69 13.64
C ARG A 231 -19.13 0.54 12.83
#